data_57f712e4a35fca979ad05370f297f00d
#
_entry.id   57f712e4a35fca979ad05370f297f00d
#
_cell.length_a   1.000
_cell.length_b   1.000
_cell.length_c   1.000
_cell.angle_alpha   90.00
_cell.angle_beta   90.00
_cell.angle_gamma   90.00
#
_symmetry.space_group_name_H-M   'P 1'
#
loop_
_entity.id
_entity.type
_entity.pdbx_description
1 polymer ?
#
loop_
_entity_poly.entity_id
_entity_poly.type
_entity_poly.pdbx_seq_one_letter_code
_entity_poly.pdbx_strand_id
1 'polypeptide(L)'
;VLAEPNAADMIRSYVEELSPLDEPADPDWQKLFELETEGAYRIWACYVDSTLAGYIAFQISPHHNYKGLLLAMDMGHYLSPPYRNTPGRIGLKMWKSAEVALRKLGVYYIMAHGGQRSLLPFFLHLGYNPMATLYMKVL
;
A
#
# COMPACT_ATOMS: atom_id res chain seq x y z
N VAL A 1 -1.55 6.23 11.84
CA VAL A 1 -2.69 5.55 11.17
C VAL A 1 -3.09 4.28 11.89
N LEU A 2 -2.14 3.44 12.32
CA LEU A 2 -2.45 2.18 13.04
C LEU A 2 -3.25 2.40 14.34
N ALA A 3 -3.24 3.60 14.90
CA ALA A 3 -4.03 3.97 16.08
C ALA A 3 -5.49 4.36 15.75
N GLU A 4 -5.86 4.42 14.47
CA GLU A 4 -7.23 4.71 14.05
C GLU A 4 -8.17 3.54 14.39
N PRO A 5 -9.34 3.79 15.00
CA PRO A 5 -10.22 2.71 15.49
C PRO A 5 -10.62 1.68 14.44
N ASN A 6 -10.73 2.08 13.19
CA ASN A 6 -11.19 1.22 12.09
C ASN A 6 -10.05 0.72 11.18
N ALA A 7 -8.80 1.09 11.45
CA ALA A 7 -7.67 0.72 10.60
C ALA A 7 -7.43 -0.80 10.62
N ALA A 8 -7.52 -1.42 11.80
CA ALA A 8 -7.36 -2.86 11.94
C ALA A 8 -8.36 -3.65 11.10
N ASP A 9 -9.64 -3.28 11.17
CA ASP A 9 -10.68 -3.97 10.41
C ASP A 9 -10.52 -3.77 8.90
N MET A 10 -10.04 -2.60 8.50
CA MET A 10 -9.78 -2.30 7.09
C MET A 10 -8.60 -3.10 6.54
N ILE A 11 -7.53 -3.27 7.32
CA ILE A 11 -6.38 -4.09 6.93
C ILE A 11 -6.79 -5.57 6.87
N ARG A 12 -7.60 -6.06 7.81
CA ARG A 12 -8.17 -7.41 7.72
C ARG A 12 -9.00 -7.59 6.47
N SER A 13 -9.90 -6.66 6.16
CA SER A 13 -10.71 -6.70 4.94
C SER A 13 -9.86 -6.76 3.67
N TYR A 14 -8.74 -6.03 3.63
CA TYR A 14 -7.79 -6.11 2.52
C TYR A 14 -7.18 -7.51 2.39
N VAL A 15 -6.71 -8.08 3.50
CA VAL A 15 -6.08 -9.40 3.49
C VAL A 15 -7.08 -10.48 3.11
N GLU A 16 -8.28 -10.46 3.67
CA GLU A 16 -9.36 -11.41 3.34
C GLU A 16 -9.79 -11.34 1.87
N GLU A 17 -9.79 -10.14 1.28
CA GLU A 17 -10.16 -9.97 -0.13
C GLU A 17 -9.05 -10.43 -1.10
N LEU A 18 -7.78 -10.29 -0.73
CA LEU A 18 -6.65 -10.42 -1.66
C LEU A 18 -5.64 -11.49 -1.28
N SER A 19 -5.70 -12.06 -0.09
CA SER A 19 -4.76 -13.09 0.33
C SER A 19 -5.01 -14.39 -0.43
N PRO A 20 -3.95 -14.99 -0.98
CA PRO A 20 -4.00 -16.34 -1.53
C PRO A 20 -3.85 -17.42 -0.45
N LEU A 21 -3.72 -17.05 0.82
CA LEU A 21 -3.57 -17.96 1.95
C LEU A 21 -4.93 -18.30 2.55
N ASP A 22 -5.15 -19.57 2.89
CA ASP A 22 -6.35 -20.04 3.59
C ASP A 22 -6.31 -19.76 5.10
N GLU A 23 -5.30 -19.01 5.57
CA GLU A 23 -5.14 -18.61 6.96
C GLU A 23 -5.84 -17.27 7.22
N PRO A 24 -6.50 -17.12 8.38
CA PRO A 24 -7.08 -15.84 8.77
C PRO A 24 -6.01 -14.78 8.96
N ALA A 25 -6.35 -13.54 8.62
CA ALA A 25 -5.44 -12.42 8.81
C ALA A 25 -5.16 -12.17 10.30
N ASP A 26 -3.91 -12.27 10.70
CA ASP A 26 -3.42 -11.97 12.06
C ASP A 26 -2.18 -11.06 11.99
N PRO A 27 -2.35 -9.76 11.68
CA PRO A 27 -1.22 -8.84 11.58
C PRO A 27 -0.52 -8.63 12.93
N ASP A 28 0.80 -8.67 12.91
CA ASP A 28 1.62 -8.27 14.06
C ASP A 28 1.60 -6.73 14.21
N TRP A 29 0.59 -6.24 14.92
CA TRP A 29 0.35 -4.82 15.13
C TRP A 29 1.51 -4.12 15.85
N GLN A 30 2.14 -4.80 16.81
CA GLN A 30 3.27 -4.24 17.53
C GLN A 30 4.44 -4.02 16.59
N LYS A 31 4.75 -5.02 15.77
CA LYS A 31 5.83 -4.93 14.78
C LYS A 31 5.58 -3.86 13.72
N LEU A 32 4.36 -3.76 13.22
CA LEU A 32 4.00 -2.72 12.27
C LEU A 32 4.13 -1.31 12.87
N PHE A 33 3.72 -1.13 14.13
CA PHE A 33 3.88 0.13 14.83
C PHE A 33 5.35 0.51 15.06
N GLU A 34 6.19 -0.45 15.43
CA GLU A 34 7.64 -0.25 15.55
C GLU A 34 8.25 0.21 14.22
N LEU A 35 7.95 -0.50 13.12
CA LEU A 35 8.43 -0.16 11.79
C LEU A 35 7.92 1.22 11.30
N GLU A 36 6.69 1.59 11.64
CA GLU A 36 6.15 2.93 11.33
C GLU A 36 6.90 4.02 12.12
N THR A 37 7.20 3.75 13.40
CA THR A 37 7.97 4.65 14.27
C THR A 37 9.40 4.84 13.76
N GLU A 38 10.05 3.77 13.33
CA GLU A 38 11.39 3.78 12.73
C GLU A 38 11.43 4.40 11.33
N GLY A 39 10.28 4.61 10.71
CA GLY A 39 10.20 5.13 9.35
C GLY A 39 10.42 4.09 8.23
N ALA A 40 10.58 2.82 8.59
CA ALA A 40 10.72 1.71 7.65
C ALA A 40 9.37 1.25 7.07
N TYR A 41 8.27 1.65 7.66
CA TYR A 41 6.91 1.42 7.19
C TYR A 41 6.14 2.74 7.20
N ARG A 42 5.37 2.99 6.17
CA ARG A 42 4.50 4.18 6.07
C ARG A 42 3.14 3.77 5.61
N ILE A 43 2.14 4.22 6.36
CA ILE A 43 0.74 4.01 6.03
C ILE A 43 0.01 5.35 6.03
N TRP A 44 -0.76 5.61 4.99
CA TRP A 44 -1.61 6.78 4.87
C TRP A 44 -3.06 6.37 4.81
N ALA A 45 -3.87 7.00 5.67
CA ALA A 45 -5.32 6.85 5.64
C ALA A 45 -5.94 7.77 4.59
N CYS A 46 -6.96 7.26 3.93
CA CYS A 46 -7.79 8.01 3.01
C CYS A 46 -9.16 8.28 3.64
N TYR A 47 -9.51 9.53 3.80
CA TYR A 47 -10.81 9.95 4.34
C TYR A 47 -11.67 10.58 3.26
N VAL A 48 -12.96 10.28 3.30
CA VAL A 48 -14.00 10.94 2.51
C VAL A 48 -15.08 11.39 3.48
N ASP A 49 -15.36 12.68 3.54
CA ASP A 49 -16.33 13.29 4.48
C ASP A 49 -16.15 12.80 5.92
N SER A 50 -14.92 12.82 6.42
CA SER A 50 -14.51 12.37 7.76
C SER A 50 -14.68 10.86 8.02
N THR A 51 -15.03 10.06 7.02
CA THR A 51 -15.11 8.61 7.11
C THR A 51 -13.84 7.98 6.54
N LEU A 52 -13.25 7.04 7.28
CA LEU A 52 -12.10 6.26 6.80
C LEU A 52 -12.55 5.39 5.60
N ALA A 53 -12.11 5.76 4.42
CA ALA A 53 -12.50 5.14 3.15
C ALA A 53 -11.49 4.11 2.65
N GLY A 54 -10.22 4.26 3.03
CA GLY A 54 -9.16 3.38 2.55
C GLY A 54 -7.81 3.67 3.18
N TYR A 55 -6.81 2.92 2.74
CA TYR A 55 -5.41 3.16 3.11
C TYR A 55 -4.46 2.75 2.00
N ILE A 56 -3.23 3.21 2.10
CA ILE A 56 -2.11 2.77 1.28
C ILE A 56 -0.87 2.68 2.16
N ALA A 57 -0.12 1.59 2.03
CA ALA A 57 1.02 1.28 2.87
C ALA A 57 2.25 0.91 2.04
N PHE A 58 3.41 1.36 2.50
CA PHE A 58 4.69 1.06 1.88
C PHE A 58 5.73 0.67 2.92
N GLN A 59 6.53 -0.31 2.59
CA GLN A 59 7.80 -0.55 3.25
C GLN A 59 8.88 0.28 2.55
N ILE A 60 9.66 1.03 3.33
CA ILE A 60 10.76 1.86 2.83
C ILE A 60 12.07 1.24 3.29
N SER A 61 12.98 1.02 2.36
CA SER A 61 14.28 0.42 2.66
C SER A 61 15.40 0.98 1.78
N PRO A 62 16.65 0.95 2.25
CA PRO A 62 17.80 1.20 1.41
C PRO A 62 17.91 0.15 0.29
N HIS A 63 18.35 0.57 -0.88
CA HIS A 63 18.62 -0.35 -1.97
C HIS A 63 19.98 -1.03 -1.77
N HIS A 64 20.02 -2.37 -1.83
CA HIS A 64 21.23 -3.12 -1.52
C HIS A 64 22.42 -2.84 -2.45
N ASN A 65 22.14 -2.61 -3.73
CA ASN A 65 23.18 -2.43 -4.76
C ASN A 65 23.49 -0.96 -5.09
N TYR A 66 22.73 0.00 -4.53
CA TYR A 66 22.89 1.42 -4.82
C TYR A 66 22.90 2.22 -3.53
N LYS A 67 24.13 2.56 -3.07
CA LYS A 67 24.32 3.32 -1.84
C LYS A 67 23.58 4.67 -1.91
N GLY A 68 22.81 4.94 -0.88
CA GLY A 68 22.08 6.21 -0.74
C GLY A 68 20.74 6.27 -1.46
N LEU A 69 20.34 5.23 -2.22
CA LEU A 69 19.01 5.15 -2.79
C LEU A 69 18.03 4.48 -1.83
N LEU A 70 16.86 5.07 -1.69
CA LEU A 70 15.71 4.49 -0.99
C LEU A 70 14.70 3.95 -2.00
N LEU A 71 14.15 2.79 -1.71
CA LEU A 71 13.02 2.24 -2.45
C LEU A 71 11.79 2.14 -1.53
N ALA A 72 10.61 2.24 -2.10
CA ALA A 72 9.36 1.94 -1.44
C ALA A 72 8.68 0.76 -2.13
N MET A 73 8.29 -0.24 -1.34
CA MET A 73 7.52 -1.39 -1.80
C MET A 73 6.09 -1.28 -1.31
N ASP A 74 5.13 -1.38 -2.23
CA ASP A 74 3.72 -1.46 -1.90
C ASP A 74 3.44 -2.69 -1.04
N MET A 75 2.96 -2.47 0.18
CA MET A 75 2.59 -3.52 1.14
C MET A 75 1.08 -3.73 1.20
N GLY A 76 0.32 -2.86 0.57
CA GLY A 76 -1.11 -2.95 0.47
C GLY A 76 -1.77 -1.60 0.20
N HIS A 77 -2.79 -1.65 -0.61
CA HIS A 77 -3.66 -0.51 -0.84
C HIS A 77 -5.10 -1.01 -0.92
N TYR A 78 -5.96 -0.36 -0.18
CA TYR A 78 -7.36 -0.74 -0.07
C TYR A 78 -8.25 0.48 -0.13
N LEU A 79 -9.33 0.35 -0.85
CA LEU A 79 -10.41 1.31 -0.86
C LEU A 79 -11.71 0.55 -0.65
N SER A 80 -12.48 0.94 0.35
CA SER A 80 -13.76 0.29 0.66
C SER A 80 -14.72 0.34 -0.52
N PRO A 81 -15.50 -0.71 -0.75
CA PRO A 81 -16.32 -0.88 -1.96
C PRO A 81 -17.17 0.33 -2.37
N PRO A 82 -17.82 1.08 -1.44
CA PRO A 82 -18.62 2.24 -1.82
C PRO A 82 -17.85 3.37 -2.50
N TYR A 83 -16.53 3.40 -2.29
CA TYR A 83 -15.65 4.47 -2.82
C TYR A 83 -14.90 4.06 -4.09
N ARG A 84 -15.06 2.79 -4.52
CA ARG A 84 -14.43 2.28 -5.75
C ARG A 84 -15.19 2.76 -6.98
N ASN A 85 -14.44 3.01 -8.06
CA ASN A 85 -15.01 3.40 -9.36
C ASN A 85 -15.93 4.64 -9.32
N THR A 86 -15.71 5.51 -8.35
CA THR A 86 -16.46 6.75 -8.22
C THR A 86 -15.90 7.85 -9.15
N PRO A 87 -16.72 8.81 -9.59
CA PRO A 87 -16.26 9.93 -10.43
C PRO A 87 -15.12 10.73 -9.80
N GLY A 88 -15.02 10.76 -8.48
CA GLY A 88 -13.96 11.45 -7.73
C GLY A 88 -12.57 10.86 -7.87
N ARG A 89 -12.43 9.68 -8.47
CA ARG A 89 -11.13 8.98 -8.67
C ARG A 89 -10.32 8.90 -7.39
N ILE A 90 -10.95 8.49 -6.29
CA ILE A 90 -10.36 8.50 -4.93
C ILE A 90 -9.08 7.67 -4.88
N GLY A 91 -9.08 6.46 -5.44
CA GLY A 91 -7.89 5.61 -5.50
C GLY A 91 -6.71 6.27 -6.23
N LEU A 92 -6.98 6.96 -7.34
CA LEU A 92 -5.94 7.70 -8.06
C LEU A 92 -5.36 8.85 -7.24
N LYS A 93 -6.20 9.60 -6.55
CA LYS A 93 -5.77 10.69 -5.66
C LYS A 93 -4.95 10.16 -4.49
N MET A 94 -5.38 9.05 -3.90
CA MET A 94 -4.65 8.38 -2.82
C MET A 94 -3.23 8.00 -3.25
N TRP A 95 -3.08 7.34 -4.40
CA TRP A 95 -1.77 6.97 -4.95
C TRP A 95 -0.89 8.20 -5.24
N LYS A 96 -1.40 9.20 -5.93
CA LYS A 96 -0.65 10.43 -6.23
C LYS A 96 -0.21 11.16 -4.96
N SER A 97 -1.04 11.19 -3.93
CA SER A 97 -0.68 11.79 -2.64
C SER A 97 0.44 11.02 -1.95
N ALA A 98 0.38 9.69 -1.98
CA ALA A 98 1.44 8.83 -1.44
C ALA A 98 2.77 9.01 -2.21
N GLU A 99 2.74 9.08 -3.54
CA GLU A 99 3.93 9.35 -4.36
C GLU A 99 4.59 10.69 -4.00
N VAL A 100 3.80 11.74 -3.80
CA VAL A 100 4.32 13.05 -3.36
C VAL A 100 4.96 12.95 -1.98
N ALA A 101 4.34 12.24 -1.05
CA ALA A 101 4.87 12.05 0.29
C ALA A 101 6.16 11.22 0.28
N LEU A 102 6.21 10.12 -0.48
CA LEU A 102 7.40 9.27 -0.64
C LEU A 102 8.57 10.04 -1.27
N ARG A 103 8.30 10.87 -2.29
CA ARG A 103 9.32 11.73 -2.89
C ARG A 103 9.92 12.70 -1.88
N LYS A 104 9.11 13.29 -1.00
CA LYS A 104 9.58 14.18 0.08
C LYS A 104 10.45 13.44 1.11
N LEU A 105 10.24 12.14 1.29
CA LEU A 105 11.07 11.28 2.15
C LEU A 105 12.38 10.84 1.45
N GLY A 106 12.63 11.22 0.20
CA GLY A 106 13.83 10.85 -0.54
C GLY A 106 13.75 9.49 -1.22
N VAL A 107 12.56 8.91 -1.33
CA VAL A 107 12.37 7.66 -2.09
C VAL A 107 12.64 7.90 -3.57
N TYR A 108 13.51 7.08 -4.16
CA TYR A 108 13.92 7.20 -5.54
C TYR A 108 12.96 6.49 -6.49
N TYR A 109 12.45 5.31 -6.13
CA TYR A 109 11.46 4.60 -6.92
C TYR A 109 10.50 3.77 -6.06
N ILE A 110 9.37 3.43 -6.64
CA ILE A 110 8.31 2.64 -6.02
C ILE A 110 8.16 1.34 -6.80
N MET A 111 8.09 0.22 -6.07
CA MET A 111 7.66 -1.07 -6.60
C MET A 111 6.23 -1.33 -6.14
N ALA A 112 5.33 -1.54 -7.10
CA ALA A 112 3.92 -1.79 -6.83
C ALA A 112 3.50 -3.17 -7.34
N HIS A 113 2.59 -3.82 -6.62
CA HIS A 113 2.02 -5.12 -6.97
C HIS A 113 0.69 -4.93 -7.67
N GLY A 114 0.51 -5.62 -8.81
CA GLY A 114 -0.77 -5.61 -9.52
C GLY A 114 -1.90 -6.38 -8.81
N GLY A 115 -1.56 -7.15 -7.78
CA GLY A 115 -2.51 -7.99 -7.06
C GLY A 115 -3.15 -9.10 -7.93
N GLN A 116 -4.18 -9.77 -7.41
CA GLN A 116 -4.95 -10.76 -8.16
C GLN A 116 -5.88 -10.11 -9.21
N ARG A 117 -6.23 -8.84 -9.01
CA ARG A 117 -6.96 -8.05 -10.00
C ARG A 117 -5.95 -7.37 -10.91
N SER A 118 -6.21 -7.37 -12.21
CA SER A 118 -5.34 -6.67 -13.15
C SER A 118 -5.44 -5.16 -12.94
N LEU A 119 -4.52 -4.60 -12.14
CA LEU A 119 -4.35 -3.17 -11.95
C LEU A 119 -3.38 -2.55 -12.99
N LEU A 120 -2.96 -3.34 -13.97
CA LEU A 120 -2.02 -2.87 -14.99
C LEU A 120 -2.46 -1.56 -15.66
N PRO A 121 -3.71 -1.41 -16.15
CA PRO A 121 -4.13 -0.13 -16.74
C PRO A 121 -4.03 1.05 -15.78
N PHE A 122 -4.31 0.83 -14.49
CA PHE A 122 -4.20 1.84 -13.45
C PHE A 122 -2.74 2.29 -13.26
N PHE A 123 -1.81 1.34 -13.13
CA PHE A 123 -0.40 1.65 -12.95
C PHE A 123 0.24 2.26 -14.20
N LEU A 124 -0.12 1.79 -15.41
CA LEU A 124 0.32 2.43 -16.65
C LEU A 124 -0.15 3.88 -16.76
N HIS A 125 -1.38 4.17 -16.34
CA HIS A 125 -1.91 5.54 -16.29
C HIS A 125 -1.12 6.43 -15.31
N LEU A 126 -0.61 5.87 -14.24
CA LEU A 126 0.26 6.54 -13.26
C LEU A 126 1.73 6.65 -13.72
N GLY A 127 2.09 6.08 -14.85
CA GLY A 127 3.46 6.10 -15.39
C GLY A 127 4.37 4.99 -14.88
N TYR A 128 3.81 3.95 -14.26
CA TYR A 128 4.57 2.75 -13.87
C TYR A 128 4.85 1.88 -15.09
N ASN A 129 6.01 1.22 -15.08
CA ASN A 129 6.41 0.27 -16.10
C ASN A 129 6.44 -1.15 -15.51
N PRO A 130 5.89 -2.17 -16.18
CA PRO A 130 6.02 -3.55 -15.75
C PRO A 130 7.50 -3.96 -15.72
N MET A 131 7.97 -4.49 -14.58
CA MET A 131 9.38 -4.85 -14.39
C MET A 131 9.58 -6.35 -14.18
N ALA A 132 8.64 -7.02 -13.49
CA ALA A 132 8.78 -8.40 -13.11
C ALA A 132 7.42 -9.07 -12.87
N THR A 133 7.41 -10.40 -12.93
CA THR A 133 6.31 -11.23 -12.43
C THR A 133 6.72 -11.83 -11.10
N LEU A 134 5.86 -11.74 -10.10
CA LEU A 134 6.06 -12.36 -8.79
C LEU A 134 5.41 -13.74 -8.78
N TYR A 135 6.15 -14.71 -8.24
CA TYR A 135 5.68 -16.07 -8.01
C TYR A 135 5.71 -16.39 -6.53
N MET A 136 4.69 -17.09 -6.04
CA MET A 136 4.62 -17.54 -4.66
C MET A 136 4.45 -19.05 -4.59
N LYS A 137 5.11 -19.67 -3.60
CA LYS A 137 4.93 -21.07 -3.24
C LYS A 137 4.90 -21.17 -1.72
N VAL A 138 3.86 -21.79 -1.18
CA VAL A 138 3.82 -22.17 0.23
C VAL A 138 4.68 -23.45 0.39
N LEU A 139 5.55 -23.45 1.39
CA LEU A 139 6.48 -24.57 1.68
C LEU A 139 5.95 -25.46 2.79
#